data_c0fe24f11c75c2385bfc4faa913e156d
#
_entry.id   c0fe24f11c75c2385bfc4faa913e156d
#
_cell.length_a   1.000
_cell.length_b   1.000
_cell.length_c   1.000
_cell.angle_alpha   90.00
_cell.angle_beta   90.00
_cell.angle_gamma   90.00
#
_symmetry.space_group_name_H-M   'P 1'
#
loop_
_entity.id
_entity.type
_entity.pdbx_description
1 polymer ?
#
loop_
_entity_poly.entity_id
_entity_poly.type
_entity_poly.pdbx_seq_one_letter_code
_entity_poly.pdbx_strand_id
1 'polypeptide(L)'
;MASLDEGWADPARLYREGRRARMLLDAAREAAAEAVGCRPDELSFTTSGTQAVHAGIAGVLAGRRRVGRHLIVSAVEHSSVLHSVEIQEREGGSVTRVTVDRSGAVDPAAYAEALRPDTALACLQSANHEVGTVQPVAEVAALCREAGVPLLVDAAQSLGWGPVEGDWSVLAASAHKWGGPAGVGLLVVRKGVRFAPQGPVDEREFGRVPGFVNLPGIVAAAASLRAVRAEADREAARLRELTERIRARVPELVPDVEVVGDPERRLPGIVTFSCLYVDGETLLHELDRAGFSVSSGSSCTSSTLTPSHVLKAMGVLSEGNVRVSLPLGAPEEDVERFLDVLPGAVAAVREKLGAPAPRTAVEEDALVVDALGKRCPIPVIELAKVIGDVPVGGLVRVLSDDEAARLDIPAWCEMRGQEYLGEEPADRGTAYLVRRVS
;
A
#
# COMPACT_ATOMS: atom_id res chain seq x y z
N MET A 1 26.72 10.72 -17.52
CA MET A 1 28.09 10.37 -17.99
C MET A 1 29.10 10.56 -16.86
N ALA A 2 29.36 11.79 -16.34
CA ALA A 2 30.38 12.02 -15.30
C ALA A 2 30.29 11.10 -14.08
N SER A 3 29.07 10.78 -13.60
CA SER A 3 28.87 9.87 -12.47
C SER A 3 29.22 8.40 -12.78
N LEU A 4 29.15 7.99 -14.05
CA LEU A 4 29.61 6.67 -14.48
C LEU A 4 31.13 6.62 -14.56
N ASP A 5 31.76 7.69 -15.06
CA ASP A 5 33.22 7.77 -15.20
C ASP A 5 33.94 7.81 -13.84
N GLU A 6 33.31 8.45 -12.84
CA GLU A 6 33.87 8.59 -11.48
C GLU A 6 33.25 7.64 -10.45
N GLY A 7 32.31 6.78 -10.86
CA GLY A 7 31.53 5.92 -9.95
C GLY A 7 32.34 4.84 -9.23
N TRP A 8 33.54 4.54 -9.70
CA TRP A 8 34.48 3.61 -9.06
C TRP A 8 35.31 4.26 -7.96
N ALA A 9 35.41 5.60 -7.94
CA ALA A 9 36.26 6.34 -7.01
C ALA A 9 35.60 6.47 -5.65
N ASP A 10 36.34 6.20 -4.57
CA ASP A 10 35.87 6.37 -3.20
C ASP A 10 35.74 7.86 -2.87
N PRO A 11 34.55 8.38 -2.56
CA PRO A 11 34.34 9.79 -2.18
C PRO A 11 35.08 10.22 -0.91
N ALA A 12 35.55 9.28 -0.09
CA ALA A 12 36.34 9.56 1.10
C ALA A 12 37.84 9.82 0.81
N ARG A 13 38.29 9.61 -0.45
CA ARG A 13 39.70 9.72 -0.81
C ARG A 13 40.09 11.12 -1.29
N LEU A 14 41.36 11.47 -1.04
CA LEU A 14 41.85 12.80 -1.34
C LEU A 14 42.43 12.97 -2.77
N TYR A 15 42.56 11.90 -3.54
CA TYR A 15 42.99 12.02 -4.93
C TYR A 15 41.91 12.67 -5.80
N ARG A 16 42.26 13.12 -7.02
CA ARG A 16 41.43 13.94 -7.86
C ARG A 16 40.05 13.30 -8.16
N GLU A 17 40.01 12.03 -8.49
CA GLU A 17 38.80 11.27 -8.82
C GLU A 17 37.90 11.11 -7.59
N GLY A 18 38.48 10.83 -6.39
CA GLY A 18 37.77 10.77 -5.12
C GLY A 18 37.10 12.12 -4.77
N ARG A 19 37.82 13.25 -4.95
CA ARG A 19 37.23 14.58 -4.74
C ARG A 19 36.07 14.87 -5.69
N ARG A 20 36.18 14.45 -6.98
CA ARG A 20 35.08 14.60 -7.96
C ARG A 20 33.88 13.75 -7.57
N ALA A 21 34.12 12.49 -7.16
CA ALA A 21 33.06 11.60 -6.66
C ALA A 21 32.36 12.23 -5.44
N ARG A 22 33.12 12.84 -4.53
CA ARG A 22 32.59 13.56 -3.36
C ARG A 22 31.71 14.74 -3.78
N MET A 23 32.16 15.58 -4.71
CA MET A 23 31.36 16.71 -5.20
C MET A 23 30.04 16.25 -5.81
N LEU A 24 30.05 15.16 -6.58
CA LEU A 24 28.80 14.58 -7.15
C LEU A 24 27.87 14.05 -6.08
N LEU A 25 28.41 13.34 -5.07
CA LEU A 25 27.62 12.82 -3.96
C LEU A 25 27.00 13.95 -3.12
N ASP A 26 27.77 14.99 -2.81
CA ASP A 26 27.31 16.13 -2.01
C ASP A 26 26.23 16.89 -2.77
N ALA A 27 26.40 17.16 -4.07
CA ALA A 27 25.38 17.82 -4.90
C ALA A 27 24.09 16.99 -5.00
N ALA A 28 24.21 15.65 -5.15
CA ALA A 28 23.04 14.76 -5.16
C ALA A 28 22.31 14.78 -3.82
N ARG A 29 23.07 14.81 -2.71
CA ARG A 29 22.50 14.88 -1.35
C ARG A 29 21.79 16.20 -1.11
N GLU A 30 22.37 17.32 -1.51
CA GLU A 30 21.74 18.64 -1.41
C GLU A 30 20.42 18.68 -2.19
N ALA A 31 20.42 18.22 -3.44
CA ALA A 31 19.21 18.18 -4.26
C ALA A 31 18.11 17.28 -3.68
N ALA A 32 18.48 16.11 -3.14
CA ALA A 32 17.53 15.22 -2.49
C ALA A 32 17.00 15.82 -1.17
N ALA A 33 17.87 16.44 -0.38
CA ALA A 33 17.52 17.09 0.88
C ALA A 33 16.57 18.28 0.67
N GLU A 34 16.80 19.08 -0.36
CA GLU A 34 15.91 20.17 -0.78
C GLU A 34 14.52 19.65 -1.15
N ALA A 35 14.45 18.59 -1.96
CA ALA A 35 13.19 17.96 -2.36
C ALA A 35 12.39 17.37 -1.19
N VAL A 36 13.07 16.82 -0.18
CA VAL A 36 12.44 16.28 1.04
C VAL A 36 12.06 17.39 2.02
N GLY A 37 12.74 18.53 1.99
CA GLY A 37 12.63 19.59 2.99
C GLY A 37 13.40 19.25 4.29
N CYS A 38 14.62 18.72 4.16
CA CYS A 38 15.50 18.38 5.28
C CYS A 38 16.91 18.95 5.07
N ARG A 39 17.75 18.81 6.09
CA ARG A 39 19.15 19.17 5.98
C ARG A 39 19.95 18.06 5.30
N PRO A 40 21.02 18.38 4.52
CA PRO A 40 21.87 17.36 3.91
C PRO A 40 22.47 16.36 4.91
N ASP A 41 22.82 16.80 6.14
CA ASP A 41 23.38 15.94 7.18
C ASP A 41 22.34 15.03 7.89
N GLU A 42 21.06 15.27 7.65
CA GLU A 42 19.96 14.41 8.11
C GLU A 42 19.67 13.26 7.13
N LEU A 43 20.03 13.40 5.84
CA LEU A 43 19.72 12.47 4.77
C LEU A 43 20.88 11.49 4.51
N SER A 44 20.59 10.21 4.51
CA SER A 44 21.48 9.11 4.13
C SER A 44 20.89 8.33 2.95
N PHE A 45 21.74 7.91 2.02
CA PHE A 45 21.35 7.02 0.94
C PHE A 45 21.41 5.56 1.40
N THR A 46 20.45 4.76 0.98
CA THR A 46 20.35 3.32 1.22
C THR A 46 20.26 2.57 -0.11
N THR A 47 20.31 1.25 -0.07
CA THR A 47 20.19 0.42 -1.30
C THR A 47 18.75 0.23 -1.75
N SER A 48 17.75 0.60 -0.93
CA SER A 48 16.32 0.53 -1.27
C SER A 48 15.48 1.26 -0.23
N GLY A 49 14.22 1.58 -0.58
CA GLY A 49 13.24 2.06 0.40
C GLY A 49 12.99 1.06 1.53
N THR A 50 12.97 -0.23 1.23
CA THR A 50 12.85 -1.30 2.24
C THR A 50 13.98 -1.23 3.26
N GLN A 51 15.24 -1.09 2.81
CA GLN A 51 16.36 -0.92 3.73
C GLN A 51 16.23 0.37 4.55
N ALA A 52 15.77 1.47 3.93
CA ALA A 52 15.54 2.73 4.65
C ALA A 52 14.50 2.57 5.78
N VAL A 53 13.38 1.91 5.51
CA VAL A 53 12.34 1.60 6.51
C VAL A 53 12.92 0.73 7.64
N HIS A 54 13.58 -0.39 7.29
CA HIS A 54 14.15 -1.30 8.30
C HIS A 54 15.22 -0.61 9.15
N ALA A 55 16.14 0.13 8.54
CA ALA A 55 17.17 0.87 9.27
C ALA A 55 16.57 1.99 10.14
N GLY A 56 15.54 2.68 9.64
CA GLY A 56 14.81 3.71 10.38
C GLY A 56 14.13 3.16 11.62
N ILE A 57 13.34 2.10 11.49
CA ILE A 57 12.64 1.46 12.61
C ILE A 57 13.64 0.89 13.62
N ALA A 58 14.55 0.05 13.18
CA ALA A 58 15.52 -0.60 14.06
C ALA A 58 16.42 0.42 14.78
N GLY A 59 16.88 1.46 14.08
CA GLY A 59 17.73 2.50 14.62
C GLY A 59 17.04 3.35 15.70
N VAL A 60 15.77 3.71 15.50
CA VAL A 60 15.00 4.46 16.51
C VAL A 60 14.66 3.57 17.70
N LEU A 61 14.19 2.34 17.50
CA LEU A 61 13.89 1.41 18.60
C LEU A 61 15.13 1.18 19.48
N ALA A 62 16.29 0.98 18.88
CA ALA A 62 17.54 0.83 19.62
C ALA A 62 17.96 2.11 20.36
N GLY A 63 17.83 3.27 19.72
CA GLY A 63 18.13 4.58 20.34
C GLY A 63 17.18 4.90 21.51
N ARG A 64 15.99 4.34 21.50
CA ARG A 64 14.94 4.56 22.52
C ARG A 64 14.66 3.35 23.42
N ARG A 65 15.52 2.35 23.42
CA ARG A 65 15.36 1.11 24.23
C ARG A 65 15.09 1.33 25.74
N ARG A 66 15.47 2.51 26.26
CA ARG A 66 15.23 2.89 27.67
C ARG A 66 13.84 3.50 27.89
N VAL A 67 13.15 3.92 26.83
CA VAL A 67 11.77 4.43 26.90
C VAL A 67 10.81 3.25 26.96
N GLY A 68 10.98 2.29 26.05
CA GLY A 68 10.12 1.12 25.98
C GLY A 68 10.34 0.31 24.70
N ARG A 69 9.44 -0.62 24.45
CA ARG A 69 9.45 -1.52 23.29
C ARG A 69 8.10 -1.55 22.57
N HIS A 70 7.26 -0.55 22.79
CA HIS A 70 5.99 -0.44 22.11
C HIS A 70 6.16 0.32 20.78
N LEU A 71 5.56 -0.23 19.72
CA LEU A 71 5.54 0.29 18.36
C LEU A 71 4.09 0.50 17.92
N ILE A 72 3.78 1.65 17.33
CA ILE A 72 2.48 1.93 16.71
C ILE A 72 2.66 1.93 15.19
N VAL A 73 1.76 1.27 14.47
CA VAL A 73 1.72 1.25 12.99
C VAL A 73 0.28 1.33 12.51
N SER A 74 0.04 1.81 11.28
CA SER A 74 -1.26 1.64 10.67
C SER A 74 -1.46 0.20 10.19
N ALA A 75 -2.71 -0.24 10.11
CA ALA A 75 -3.04 -1.59 9.61
C ALA A 75 -2.76 -1.75 8.09
N VAL A 76 -2.52 -0.66 7.39
CA VAL A 76 -2.31 -0.62 5.93
C VAL A 76 -0.88 -0.29 5.51
N GLU A 77 0.08 -0.42 6.44
CA GLU A 77 1.49 -0.19 6.13
C GLU A 77 2.02 -1.13 5.03
N HIS A 78 3.08 -0.68 4.36
CA HIS A 78 3.80 -1.53 3.42
C HIS A 78 4.46 -2.73 4.15
N SER A 79 4.63 -3.86 3.45
CA SER A 79 5.23 -5.09 3.99
C SER A 79 6.58 -4.88 4.69
N SER A 80 7.39 -3.89 4.26
CA SER A 80 8.66 -3.55 4.92
C SER A 80 8.48 -3.09 6.37
N VAL A 81 7.40 -2.35 6.67
CA VAL A 81 7.05 -1.97 8.05
C VAL A 81 6.51 -3.19 8.79
N LEU A 82 5.61 -3.97 8.17
CA LEU A 82 4.98 -5.15 8.79
C LEU A 82 6.00 -6.23 9.16
N HIS A 83 7.02 -6.48 8.31
CA HIS A 83 8.10 -7.40 8.66
C HIS A 83 8.92 -6.92 9.87
N SER A 84 9.12 -5.59 10.02
CA SER A 84 9.77 -5.03 11.21
C SER A 84 8.88 -5.19 12.46
N VAL A 85 7.57 -5.08 12.31
CA VAL A 85 6.58 -5.38 13.36
C VAL A 85 6.70 -6.82 13.84
N GLU A 86 6.74 -7.79 12.92
CA GLU A 86 6.89 -9.20 13.26
C GLU A 86 8.20 -9.49 14.02
N ILE A 87 9.28 -8.82 13.65
CA ILE A 87 10.56 -8.93 14.38
C ILE A 87 10.39 -8.36 15.79
N GLN A 88 9.79 -7.19 15.93
CA GLN A 88 9.55 -6.53 17.21
C GLN A 88 8.72 -7.42 18.17
N GLU A 89 7.66 -8.04 17.67
CA GLU A 89 6.81 -8.97 18.43
C GLU A 89 7.57 -10.24 18.85
N ARG A 90 8.31 -10.86 17.91
CA ARG A 90 9.14 -12.05 18.19
C ARG A 90 10.21 -11.79 19.26
N GLU A 91 10.72 -10.59 19.31
CA GLU A 91 11.71 -10.18 20.33
C GLU A 91 11.06 -9.74 21.65
N GLY A 92 9.74 -9.90 21.83
CA GLY A 92 9.00 -9.58 23.04
C GLY A 92 8.66 -8.09 23.19
N GLY A 93 8.67 -7.31 22.11
CA GLY A 93 8.06 -5.98 22.06
C GLY A 93 6.54 -6.07 21.90
N SER A 94 5.86 -4.96 22.12
CA SER A 94 4.41 -4.83 21.89
C SER A 94 4.12 -3.93 20.71
N VAL A 95 3.03 -4.22 19.99
CA VAL A 95 2.61 -3.46 18.81
C VAL A 95 1.14 -3.12 18.89
N THR A 96 0.79 -1.86 18.58
CA THR A 96 -0.60 -1.45 18.32
C THR A 96 -0.75 -1.18 16.83
N ARG A 97 -1.68 -1.90 16.19
CA ARG A 97 -2.08 -1.66 14.80
C ARG A 97 -3.32 -0.79 14.79
N VAL A 98 -3.17 0.46 14.34
CA VAL A 98 -4.29 1.41 14.23
C VAL A 98 -5.11 1.05 12.99
N THR A 99 -6.40 0.87 13.18
CA THR A 99 -7.35 0.55 12.12
C THR A 99 -7.54 1.72 11.15
N VAL A 100 -8.11 1.44 10.00
CA VAL A 100 -8.47 2.42 8.96
C VAL A 100 -9.98 2.36 8.70
N ASP A 101 -10.51 3.40 8.09
CA ASP A 101 -11.86 3.42 7.55
C ASP A 101 -11.94 2.71 6.17
N ARG A 102 -13.12 2.67 5.57
CA ARG A 102 -13.34 2.09 4.23
C ARG A 102 -12.58 2.81 3.11
N SER A 103 -12.13 4.04 3.31
CA SER A 103 -11.28 4.76 2.37
C SER A 103 -9.79 4.39 2.50
N GLY A 104 -9.43 3.66 3.56
CA GLY A 104 -8.05 3.30 3.88
C GLY A 104 -7.29 4.38 4.64
N ALA A 105 -7.99 5.37 5.20
CA ALA A 105 -7.41 6.43 6.02
C ALA A 105 -7.44 6.07 7.51
N VAL A 106 -6.38 6.42 8.25
CA VAL A 106 -6.39 6.35 9.72
C VAL A 106 -7.13 7.55 10.32
N ASP A 107 -7.76 7.32 11.47
CA ASP A 107 -8.22 8.42 12.32
C ASP A 107 -7.05 8.90 13.21
N PRO A 108 -6.64 10.18 13.14
CA PRO A 108 -5.63 10.74 14.05
C PRO A 108 -5.96 10.54 15.53
N ALA A 109 -7.25 10.55 15.92
CA ALA A 109 -7.65 10.29 17.29
C ALA A 109 -7.30 8.87 17.75
N ALA A 110 -7.42 7.88 16.88
CA ALA A 110 -7.02 6.50 17.17
C ALA A 110 -5.50 6.37 17.38
N TYR A 111 -4.69 7.18 16.68
CA TYR A 111 -3.25 7.26 16.98
C TYR A 111 -2.99 7.88 18.36
N ALA A 112 -3.72 8.92 18.74
CA ALA A 112 -3.59 9.52 20.07
C ALA A 112 -3.92 8.52 21.19
N GLU A 113 -4.97 7.74 21.02
CA GLU A 113 -5.37 6.68 21.97
C GLU A 113 -4.33 5.55 22.07
N ALA A 114 -3.62 5.25 20.97
CA ALA A 114 -2.59 4.24 20.93
C ALA A 114 -1.27 4.67 21.60
N LEU A 115 -1.05 5.97 21.81
CA LEU A 115 0.17 6.51 22.43
C LEU A 115 0.22 6.14 23.92
N ARG A 116 1.35 5.55 24.34
CA ARG A 116 1.62 5.08 25.70
C ARG A 116 2.95 5.61 26.20
N PRO A 117 3.19 5.66 27.52
CA PRO A 117 4.46 6.09 28.10
C PRO A 117 5.69 5.26 27.62
N ASP A 118 5.46 3.97 27.27
CA ASP A 118 6.48 3.05 26.76
C ASP A 118 6.55 3.00 25.22
N THR A 119 5.83 3.89 24.52
CA THR A 119 5.89 3.97 23.05
C THR A 119 7.26 4.49 22.60
N ALA A 120 8.00 3.63 21.91
CA ALA A 120 9.32 3.97 21.39
C ALA A 120 9.27 4.62 20.00
N LEU A 121 8.29 4.25 19.17
CA LEU A 121 8.16 4.71 17.78
C LEU A 121 6.72 4.58 17.32
N ALA A 122 6.27 5.53 16.51
CA ALA A 122 5.08 5.40 15.67
C ALA A 122 5.51 5.40 14.19
N CYS A 123 4.81 4.64 13.34
CA CYS A 123 5.01 4.61 11.90
C CYS A 123 3.70 4.91 11.18
N LEU A 124 3.75 5.70 10.11
CA LEU A 124 2.62 5.97 9.24
C LEU A 124 3.14 6.20 7.82
N GLN A 125 2.63 5.42 6.86
CA GLN A 125 2.88 5.74 5.46
C GLN A 125 2.22 7.07 5.07
N SER A 126 2.82 7.84 4.17
CA SER A 126 2.23 9.10 3.71
C SER A 126 1.09 8.91 2.72
N ALA A 127 1.15 7.83 1.94
CA ALA A 127 0.09 7.42 1.03
C ALA A 127 0.14 5.91 0.79
N ASN A 128 -1.03 5.30 0.65
CA ASN A 128 -1.13 3.86 0.46
C ASN A 128 -0.73 3.45 -0.97
N HIS A 129 0.05 2.38 -1.05
CA HIS A 129 0.61 1.87 -2.31
C HIS A 129 -0.38 1.03 -3.14
N GLU A 130 -1.50 0.61 -2.56
CA GLU A 130 -2.54 -0.15 -3.26
C GLU A 130 -3.70 0.76 -3.69
N VAL A 131 -4.31 1.46 -2.77
CA VAL A 131 -5.52 2.26 -3.03
C VAL A 131 -5.25 3.75 -3.25
N GLY A 132 -4.00 4.20 -3.04
CA GLY A 132 -3.60 5.58 -3.28
C GLY A 132 -4.00 6.59 -2.20
N THR A 133 -4.77 6.20 -1.19
CA THR A 133 -5.26 7.09 -0.12
C THR A 133 -4.10 7.78 0.60
N VAL A 134 -4.17 9.10 0.72
CA VAL A 134 -3.20 9.93 1.44
C VAL A 134 -3.56 9.99 2.91
N GLN A 135 -2.57 9.73 3.77
CA GLN A 135 -2.76 9.68 5.23
C GLN A 135 -2.61 11.05 5.89
N PRO A 136 -3.25 11.30 7.04
CA PRO A 136 -3.18 12.55 7.79
C PRO A 136 -1.87 12.67 8.59
N VAL A 137 -0.73 12.70 7.87
CA VAL A 137 0.61 12.67 8.49
C VAL A 137 0.85 13.89 9.38
N ALA A 138 0.42 15.07 8.96
CA ALA A 138 0.66 16.31 9.70
C ALA A 138 -0.01 16.28 11.08
N GLU A 139 -1.26 15.82 11.15
CA GLU A 139 -2.04 15.68 12.38
C GLU A 139 -1.42 14.64 13.31
N VAL A 140 -1.09 13.45 12.77
CA VAL A 140 -0.46 12.37 13.55
C VAL A 140 0.93 12.79 14.04
N ALA A 141 1.71 13.53 13.22
CA ALA A 141 3.02 14.05 13.60
C ALA A 141 2.91 15.03 14.79
N ALA A 142 1.90 15.90 14.79
CA ALA A 142 1.65 16.83 15.89
C ALA A 142 1.36 16.07 17.20
N LEU A 143 0.47 15.08 17.16
CA LEU A 143 0.12 14.24 18.33
C LEU A 143 1.36 13.47 18.86
N CYS A 144 2.13 12.86 17.96
CA CYS A 144 3.35 12.16 18.33
C CYS A 144 4.41 13.10 18.97
N ARG A 145 4.56 14.31 18.42
CA ARG A 145 5.47 15.33 18.97
C ARG A 145 5.06 15.75 20.38
N GLU A 146 3.77 16.01 20.62
CA GLU A 146 3.24 16.35 21.93
C GLU A 146 3.50 15.25 22.97
N ALA A 147 3.38 13.99 22.56
CA ALA A 147 3.69 12.83 23.39
C ALA A 147 5.20 12.53 23.52
N GLY A 148 6.08 13.24 22.80
CA GLY A 148 7.52 12.97 22.76
C GLY A 148 7.87 11.64 22.09
N VAL A 149 7.02 11.15 21.19
CA VAL A 149 7.21 9.93 20.41
C VAL A 149 7.64 10.30 18.98
N PRO A 150 8.76 9.76 18.45
CA PRO A 150 9.14 9.98 17.07
C PRO A 150 8.15 9.31 16.12
N LEU A 151 7.84 9.98 15.00
CA LEU A 151 7.08 9.43 13.89
C LEU A 151 8.03 9.11 12.73
N LEU A 152 8.02 7.85 12.28
CA LEU A 152 8.61 7.44 11.00
C LEU A 152 7.55 7.46 9.91
N VAL A 153 7.85 8.15 8.81
CA VAL A 153 6.97 8.23 7.64
C VAL A 153 7.57 7.44 6.48
N ASP A 154 6.82 6.45 5.96
CA ASP A 154 7.12 5.87 4.66
C ASP A 154 6.52 6.76 3.56
N ALA A 155 7.40 7.53 2.90
CA ALA A 155 7.06 8.45 1.82
C ALA A 155 7.34 7.88 0.42
N ALA A 156 7.52 6.58 0.29
CA ALA A 156 7.90 5.95 -0.98
C ALA A 156 6.93 6.32 -2.11
N GLN A 157 5.64 6.39 -1.85
CA GLN A 157 4.62 6.67 -2.87
C GLN A 157 4.37 8.17 -3.11
N SER A 158 4.66 9.04 -2.13
CA SER A 158 4.25 10.44 -2.19
C SER A 158 5.38 11.42 -2.52
N LEU A 159 6.65 11.07 -2.23
CA LEU A 159 7.76 12.01 -2.30
C LEU A 159 7.96 12.63 -3.70
N GLY A 160 7.66 11.91 -4.77
CA GLY A 160 7.68 12.43 -6.13
C GLY A 160 6.65 13.55 -6.38
N TRP A 161 5.55 13.56 -5.65
CA TRP A 161 4.43 14.49 -5.82
C TRP A 161 4.53 15.74 -4.96
N GLY A 162 5.18 15.65 -3.79
CA GLY A 162 5.30 16.78 -2.88
C GLY A 162 6.18 16.47 -1.68
N PRO A 163 6.58 17.49 -0.90
CA PRO A 163 7.16 17.25 0.41
C PRO A 163 6.09 16.65 1.33
N VAL A 164 6.52 15.86 2.29
CA VAL A 164 5.63 15.36 3.34
C VAL A 164 5.48 16.45 4.40
N GLU A 165 4.25 16.88 4.62
CA GLU A 165 3.93 17.90 5.63
C GLU A 165 4.01 17.35 7.05
N GLY A 166 4.19 18.27 8.02
CA GLY A 166 4.21 17.97 9.44
C GLY A 166 5.60 17.74 10.03
N ASP A 167 5.66 17.68 11.36
CA ASP A 167 6.88 17.56 12.15
C ASP A 167 7.28 16.08 12.37
N TRP A 168 7.40 15.33 11.28
CA TRP A 168 7.87 13.95 11.34
C TRP A 168 9.35 13.87 11.76
N SER A 169 9.76 12.74 12.35
CA SER A 169 11.09 12.51 12.93
C SER A 169 12.03 11.73 12.02
N VAL A 170 11.50 10.76 11.30
CA VAL A 170 12.24 9.89 10.37
C VAL A 170 11.42 9.76 9.09
N LEU A 171 12.08 9.73 7.93
CA LEU A 171 11.41 9.50 6.65
C LEU A 171 12.18 8.48 5.84
N ALA A 172 11.46 7.56 5.22
CA ALA A 172 11.99 6.59 4.27
C ALA A 172 11.35 6.78 2.89
N ALA A 173 12.14 6.62 1.81
CA ALA A 173 11.62 6.69 0.46
C ALA A 173 12.43 5.83 -0.51
N SER A 174 11.93 5.59 -1.73
CA SER A 174 12.51 4.67 -2.71
C SER A 174 12.57 5.28 -4.10
N ALA A 175 13.77 5.36 -4.69
CA ALA A 175 14.00 6.10 -5.92
C ALA A 175 13.18 5.60 -7.12
N HIS A 176 12.98 4.30 -7.26
CA HIS A 176 12.21 3.74 -8.37
C HIS A 176 10.74 4.19 -8.39
N LYS A 177 10.21 4.71 -7.28
CA LYS A 177 8.82 5.20 -7.18
C LYS A 177 8.62 6.59 -7.80
N TRP A 178 9.68 7.35 -7.98
CA TRP A 178 9.64 8.64 -8.72
C TRP A 178 10.42 8.60 -10.04
N GLY A 179 10.59 7.40 -10.63
CA GLY A 179 11.29 7.24 -11.90
C GLY A 179 12.82 7.27 -11.82
N GLY A 180 13.39 7.25 -10.62
CA GLY A 180 14.82 7.03 -10.40
C GLY A 180 15.21 5.56 -10.55
N PRO A 181 16.51 5.24 -10.55
CA PRO A 181 16.99 3.86 -10.68
C PRO A 181 16.64 3.04 -9.45
N ALA A 182 16.43 1.73 -9.65
CA ALA A 182 16.43 0.76 -8.57
C ALA A 182 17.80 0.75 -7.86
N GLY A 183 17.83 0.26 -6.62
CA GLY A 183 19.07 0.19 -5.84
C GLY A 183 19.44 1.50 -5.12
N VAL A 184 18.50 2.44 -4.98
CA VAL A 184 18.65 3.67 -4.18
C VAL A 184 17.38 3.93 -3.36
N GLY A 185 17.58 4.16 -2.06
CA GLY A 185 16.56 4.67 -1.14
C GLY A 185 17.08 5.87 -0.36
N LEU A 186 16.17 6.56 0.32
CA LEU A 186 16.48 7.68 1.22
C LEU A 186 16.06 7.31 2.63
N LEU A 187 16.96 7.56 3.59
CA LEU A 187 16.68 7.55 5.01
C LEU A 187 16.99 8.93 5.56
N VAL A 188 15.98 9.62 6.06
CA VAL A 188 16.15 10.89 6.76
C VAL A 188 15.93 10.67 8.25
N VAL A 189 16.85 11.14 9.06
CA VAL A 189 16.75 11.15 10.52
C VAL A 189 16.94 12.58 10.99
N ARG A 190 15.87 13.21 11.46
CA ARG A 190 15.90 14.60 11.92
C ARG A 190 16.85 14.78 13.10
N LYS A 191 17.49 15.94 13.17
CA LYS A 191 18.36 16.30 14.27
C LYS A 191 17.61 16.24 15.60
N GLY A 192 18.21 15.58 16.60
CA GLY A 192 17.61 15.41 17.92
C GLY A 192 16.89 14.07 18.11
N VAL A 193 16.60 13.32 17.04
CA VAL A 193 16.06 11.97 17.13
C VAL A 193 17.12 11.03 17.71
N ARG A 194 16.76 10.29 18.76
CA ARG A 194 17.63 9.25 19.32
C ARG A 194 17.66 8.06 18.37
N PHE A 195 18.77 7.93 17.66
CA PHE A 195 19.01 6.90 16.66
C PHE A 195 20.30 6.14 16.97
N ALA A 196 20.26 4.83 16.97
CA ALA A 196 21.42 3.96 17.14
C ALA A 196 21.41 2.90 16.02
N PRO A 197 22.34 2.97 15.05
CA PRO A 197 22.42 1.98 13.99
C PRO A 197 22.53 0.57 14.52
N GLN A 198 21.95 -0.41 13.83
CA GLN A 198 22.05 -1.82 14.21
C GLN A 198 23.15 -2.52 13.38
N GLY A 199 23.98 -3.28 14.07
CA GLY A 199 25.13 -3.98 13.50
C GLY A 199 26.36 -3.09 13.29
N PRO A 200 27.40 -3.62 12.63
CA PRO A 200 28.62 -2.88 12.31
C PRO A 200 28.33 -1.73 11.34
N VAL A 201 28.86 -0.56 11.64
CA VAL A 201 28.78 0.64 10.80
C VAL A 201 30.17 1.16 10.49
N ASP A 202 30.31 1.90 9.42
CA ASP A 202 31.48 2.70 9.07
C ASP A 202 31.11 4.21 9.11
N GLU A 203 32.04 5.08 8.79
CA GLU A 203 31.82 6.53 8.78
C GLU A 203 30.96 7.04 7.62
N ARG A 204 30.64 6.16 6.65
CA ARG A 204 29.81 6.52 5.49
C ARG A 204 28.37 6.79 5.90
N GLU A 205 27.69 7.59 5.09
CA GLU A 205 26.30 7.95 5.31
C GLU A 205 26.00 8.37 6.77
N PHE A 206 26.95 9.12 7.36
CA PHE A 206 26.90 9.61 8.76
C PHE A 206 26.81 8.49 9.79
N GLY A 207 27.41 7.33 9.51
CA GLY A 207 27.38 6.17 10.39
C GLY A 207 26.03 5.46 10.44
N ARG A 208 25.11 5.75 9.51
CA ARG A 208 23.76 5.15 9.49
C ARG A 208 23.63 3.96 8.53
N VAL A 209 24.35 4.03 7.42
CA VAL A 209 24.32 3.01 6.36
C VAL A 209 25.74 2.68 5.95
N PRO A 210 26.24 1.46 6.25
CA PRO A 210 27.60 1.07 5.92
C PRO A 210 27.74 0.68 4.44
N GLY A 211 28.97 0.71 3.95
CA GLY A 211 29.36 0.18 2.67
C GLY A 211 29.59 1.23 1.58
N PHE A 212 30.11 0.77 0.43
CA PHE A 212 30.44 1.63 -0.69
C PHE A 212 29.17 2.16 -1.38
N VAL A 213 29.13 3.46 -1.64
CA VAL A 213 27.95 4.13 -2.17
C VAL A 213 27.79 3.86 -3.69
N ASN A 214 26.55 3.64 -4.14
CA ASN A 214 26.22 3.57 -5.57
C ASN A 214 26.13 4.99 -6.16
N LEU A 215 27.28 5.62 -6.37
CA LEU A 215 27.34 7.03 -6.82
C LEU A 215 26.53 7.27 -8.11
N PRO A 216 26.65 6.48 -9.17
CA PRO A 216 25.86 6.70 -10.39
C PRO A 216 24.35 6.63 -10.13
N GLY A 217 23.91 5.65 -9.35
CA GLY A 217 22.51 5.49 -8.97
C GLY A 217 21.99 6.65 -8.10
N ILE A 218 22.79 7.11 -7.14
CA ILE A 218 22.45 8.25 -6.27
C ILE A 218 22.30 9.54 -7.07
N VAL A 219 23.23 9.84 -7.96
CA VAL A 219 23.17 11.03 -8.81
C VAL A 219 21.94 10.98 -9.74
N ALA A 220 21.66 9.82 -10.34
CA ALA A 220 20.50 9.63 -11.19
C ALA A 220 19.19 9.75 -10.40
N ALA A 221 19.12 9.18 -9.19
CA ALA A 221 17.95 9.28 -8.30
C ALA A 221 17.64 10.73 -7.90
N ALA A 222 18.66 11.48 -7.49
CA ALA A 222 18.50 12.89 -7.12
C ALA A 222 18.11 13.76 -8.33
N ALA A 223 18.70 13.53 -9.50
CA ALA A 223 18.36 14.24 -10.73
C ALA A 223 16.91 13.95 -11.17
N SER A 224 16.49 12.69 -11.10
CA SER A 224 15.11 12.27 -11.39
C SER A 224 14.11 12.92 -10.41
N LEU A 225 14.40 12.88 -9.09
CA LEU A 225 13.53 13.49 -8.09
C LEU A 225 13.32 14.99 -8.36
N ARG A 226 14.42 15.70 -8.64
CA ARG A 226 14.35 17.15 -8.97
C ARG A 226 13.52 17.40 -10.24
N ALA A 227 13.70 16.57 -11.29
CA ALA A 227 12.96 16.71 -12.54
C ALA A 227 11.46 16.45 -12.35
N VAL A 228 11.10 15.37 -11.66
CA VAL A 228 9.70 15.02 -11.36
C VAL A 228 9.04 16.09 -10.50
N ARG A 229 9.73 16.60 -9.49
CA ARG A 229 9.22 17.66 -8.61
C ARG A 229 8.96 18.97 -9.35
N ALA A 230 9.77 19.30 -10.35
CA ALA A 230 9.57 20.51 -11.16
C ALA A 230 8.29 20.47 -12.01
N GLU A 231 7.76 19.28 -12.30
CA GLU A 231 6.56 19.06 -13.10
C GLU A 231 5.38 18.49 -12.30
N ALA A 232 5.58 18.26 -11.00
CA ALA A 232 4.65 17.49 -10.16
C ALA A 232 3.22 18.03 -10.20
N ASP A 233 3.00 19.32 -10.05
CA ASP A 233 1.65 19.91 -10.00
C ASP A 233 0.91 19.75 -11.33
N ARG A 234 1.60 20.02 -12.44
CA ARG A 234 1.02 19.88 -13.79
C ARG A 234 0.66 18.43 -14.09
N GLU A 235 1.60 17.54 -13.81
CA GLU A 235 1.41 16.12 -14.09
C GLU A 235 0.39 15.47 -13.12
N ALA A 236 0.37 15.89 -11.86
CA ALA A 236 -0.64 15.47 -10.91
C ALA A 236 -2.06 15.87 -11.34
N ALA A 237 -2.24 17.09 -11.84
CA ALA A 237 -3.54 17.53 -12.36
C ALA A 237 -3.98 16.66 -13.55
N ARG A 238 -3.08 16.46 -14.53
CA ARG A 238 -3.36 15.62 -15.71
C ARG A 238 -3.68 14.17 -15.34
N LEU A 239 -2.90 13.54 -14.46
CA LEU A 239 -3.13 12.17 -14.02
C LEU A 239 -4.42 12.05 -13.20
N ARG A 240 -4.79 13.08 -12.42
CA ARG A 240 -6.08 13.09 -11.72
C ARG A 240 -7.26 13.06 -12.69
N GLU A 241 -7.21 13.81 -13.78
CA GLU A 241 -8.24 13.78 -14.82
C GLU A 241 -8.39 12.37 -15.41
N LEU A 242 -7.27 11.70 -15.74
CA LEU A 242 -7.28 10.36 -16.28
C LEU A 242 -7.78 9.32 -15.25
N THR A 243 -7.32 9.39 -14.02
CA THR A 243 -7.77 8.47 -12.96
C THR A 243 -9.20 8.72 -12.55
N GLU A 244 -9.68 9.96 -12.55
CA GLU A 244 -11.09 10.28 -12.31
C GLU A 244 -11.98 9.69 -13.40
N ARG A 245 -11.56 9.77 -14.67
CA ARG A 245 -12.25 9.12 -15.78
C ARG A 245 -12.38 7.60 -15.57
N ILE A 246 -11.29 6.93 -15.16
CA ILE A 246 -11.33 5.50 -14.82
C ILE A 246 -12.33 5.25 -13.68
N ARG A 247 -12.24 6.02 -12.59
CA ARG A 247 -13.13 5.88 -11.42
C ARG A 247 -14.62 6.04 -11.77
N ALA A 248 -14.93 7.00 -12.62
CA ALA A 248 -16.30 7.25 -13.05
C ALA A 248 -16.82 6.19 -14.04
N ARG A 249 -15.99 5.82 -15.02
CA ARG A 249 -16.42 4.95 -16.11
C ARG A 249 -16.45 3.46 -15.74
N VAL A 250 -15.57 3.00 -14.85
CA VAL A 250 -15.53 1.58 -14.46
C VAL A 250 -16.87 1.09 -13.90
N PRO A 251 -17.56 1.79 -12.98
CA PRO A 251 -18.89 1.37 -12.50
C PRO A 251 -20.00 1.41 -13.56
N GLU A 252 -19.85 2.27 -14.57
CA GLU A 252 -20.81 2.32 -15.69
C GLU A 252 -20.64 1.14 -16.66
N LEU A 253 -19.39 0.70 -16.86
CA LEU A 253 -19.02 -0.31 -17.84
C LEU A 253 -19.05 -1.74 -17.29
N VAL A 254 -18.78 -1.89 -16.00
CA VAL A 254 -18.68 -3.20 -15.34
C VAL A 254 -19.70 -3.26 -14.20
N PRO A 255 -20.73 -4.11 -14.31
CA PRO A 255 -21.66 -4.32 -13.20
C PRO A 255 -20.95 -4.99 -12.03
N ASP A 256 -21.47 -4.79 -10.81
CA ASP A 256 -20.95 -5.38 -9.58
C ASP A 256 -19.44 -5.12 -9.38
N VAL A 257 -19.09 -3.84 -9.42
CA VAL A 257 -17.72 -3.35 -9.17
C VAL A 257 -17.75 -2.31 -8.06
N GLU A 258 -16.75 -2.35 -7.19
CA GLU A 258 -16.51 -1.36 -6.14
C GLU A 258 -15.19 -0.64 -6.44
N VAL A 259 -15.24 0.70 -6.56
CA VAL A 259 -14.03 1.53 -6.67
C VAL A 259 -13.61 1.93 -5.27
N VAL A 260 -12.42 1.53 -4.86
CA VAL A 260 -11.92 1.69 -3.49
C VAL A 260 -10.93 2.84 -3.34
N GLY A 261 -10.63 3.21 -2.09
CA GLY A 261 -9.75 4.33 -1.73
C GLY A 261 -10.49 5.67 -1.67
N ASP A 262 -9.84 6.65 -1.04
CA ASP A 262 -10.42 7.99 -0.83
C ASP A 262 -10.67 8.69 -2.18
N PRO A 263 -11.88 9.22 -2.44
CA PRO A 263 -12.19 9.88 -3.70
C PRO A 263 -11.44 11.21 -3.89
N GLU A 264 -11.06 11.90 -2.82
CA GLU A 264 -10.45 13.23 -2.87
C GLU A 264 -8.97 13.20 -2.46
N ARG A 265 -8.68 12.65 -1.25
CA ARG A 265 -7.34 12.61 -0.67
C ARG A 265 -6.57 11.40 -1.17
N ARG A 266 -6.13 11.44 -2.40
CA ARG A 266 -5.45 10.32 -3.08
C ARG A 266 -4.29 10.76 -3.96
N LEU A 267 -3.38 9.84 -4.20
CA LEU A 267 -2.33 9.99 -5.19
C LEU A 267 -2.93 10.15 -6.59
N PRO A 268 -2.32 10.95 -7.46
CA PRO A 268 -2.90 11.29 -8.76
C PRO A 268 -2.94 10.13 -9.74
N GLY A 269 -2.01 9.18 -9.66
CA GLY A 269 -1.82 8.13 -10.67
C GLY A 269 -2.32 6.74 -10.28
N ILE A 270 -3.02 6.57 -9.14
CA ILE A 270 -3.49 5.25 -8.68
C ILE A 270 -5.01 5.21 -8.66
N VAL A 271 -5.56 4.14 -9.24
CA VAL A 271 -6.96 3.74 -9.10
C VAL A 271 -7.03 2.26 -8.80
N THR A 272 -7.83 1.88 -7.81
CA THR A 272 -8.09 0.49 -7.48
C THR A 272 -9.60 0.24 -7.44
N PHE A 273 -10.00 -0.87 -7.99
CA PHE A 273 -11.38 -1.35 -7.97
C PHE A 273 -11.40 -2.86 -7.85
N SER A 274 -12.49 -3.40 -7.32
CA SER A 274 -12.71 -4.84 -7.15
C SER A 274 -13.97 -5.25 -7.88
N CYS A 275 -13.88 -6.33 -8.67
CA CYS A 275 -15.00 -6.87 -9.45
C CYS A 275 -15.55 -8.11 -8.74
N LEU A 276 -16.82 -8.09 -8.39
CA LEU A 276 -17.49 -9.24 -7.79
C LEU A 276 -17.55 -10.42 -8.80
N TYR A 277 -17.44 -11.65 -8.30
CA TYR A 277 -17.44 -12.89 -9.08
C TYR A 277 -16.26 -13.03 -10.06
N VAL A 278 -15.14 -12.43 -9.75
CA VAL A 278 -13.95 -12.44 -10.58
C VAL A 278 -12.77 -12.96 -9.76
N ASP A 279 -12.03 -13.90 -10.34
CA ASP A 279 -10.71 -14.26 -9.85
C ASP A 279 -9.69 -13.23 -10.33
N GLY A 280 -9.00 -12.57 -9.39
CA GLY A 280 -8.09 -11.45 -9.66
C GLY A 280 -6.91 -11.85 -10.55
N GLU A 281 -6.31 -13.03 -10.34
CA GLU A 281 -5.18 -13.48 -11.14
C GLU A 281 -5.60 -13.77 -12.60
N THR A 282 -6.76 -14.41 -12.77
CA THR A 282 -7.31 -14.66 -14.10
C THR A 282 -7.59 -13.36 -14.84
N LEU A 283 -8.14 -12.35 -14.14
CA LEU A 283 -8.38 -11.03 -14.74
C LEU A 283 -7.08 -10.32 -15.13
N LEU A 284 -6.05 -10.39 -14.29
CA LEU A 284 -4.73 -9.84 -14.63
C LEU A 284 -4.15 -10.49 -15.89
N HIS A 285 -4.30 -11.81 -16.05
CA HIS A 285 -3.84 -12.50 -17.27
C HIS A 285 -4.62 -12.10 -18.52
N GLU A 286 -5.94 -11.88 -18.42
CA GLU A 286 -6.73 -11.40 -19.58
C GLU A 286 -6.32 -9.97 -19.96
N LEU A 287 -6.07 -9.10 -18.99
CA LEU A 287 -5.59 -7.73 -19.23
C LEU A 287 -4.16 -7.70 -19.80
N ASP A 288 -3.26 -8.57 -19.31
CA ASP A 288 -1.90 -8.71 -19.85
C ASP A 288 -1.92 -9.13 -21.32
N ARG A 289 -2.76 -10.11 -21.70
CA ARG A 289 -2.96 -10.51 -23.09
C ARG A 289 -3.46 -9.37 -23.98
N ALA A 290 -4.22 -8.45 -23.40
CA ALA A 290 -4.68 -7.25 -24.10
C ALA A 290 -3.64 -6.12 -24.12
N GLY A 291 -2.45 -6.35 -23.52
CA GLY A 291 -1.33 -5.40 -23.49
C GLY A 291 -1.36 -4.41 -22.33
N PHE A 292 -2.03 -4.74 -21.22
CA PHE A 292 -2.10 -3.91 -20.01
C PHE A 292 -1.40 -4.58 -18.84
N SER A 293 -0.30 -3.97 -18.36
CA SER A 293 0.40 -4.38 -17.15
C SER A 293 -0.23 -3.71 -15.93
N VAL A 294 -1.17 -4.40 -15.30
CA VAL A 294 -1.83 -3.97 -14.06
C VAL A 294 -1.44 -4.90 -12.90
N SER A 295 -1.83 -4.56 -11.68
CA SER A 295 -1.54 -5.37 -10.50
C SER A 295 -2.82 -5.64 -9.70
N SER A 296 -2.77 -6.68 -8.86
CA SER A 296 -3.72 -6.86 -7.76
C SER A 296 -3.04 -6.57 -6.42
N GLY A 297 -3.81 -6.27 -5.38
CA GLY A 297 -3.27 -6.10 -4.02
C GLY A 297 -2.64 -7.36 -3.46
N SER A 298 -3.07 -8.55 -3.91
CA SER A 298 -2.51 -9.85 -3.52
C SER A 298 -1.14 -10.17 -4.15
N SER A 299 -0.75 -9.47 -5.22
CA SER A 299 0.46 -9.78 -6.00
C SER A 299 1.80 -9.40 -5.35
N CYS A 300 1.79 -8.67 -4.22
CA CYS A 300 3.04 -8.37 -3.49
C CYS A 300 3.64 -9.58 -2.76
N THR A 301 2.91 -10.70 -2.67
CA THR A 301 3.36 -11.97 -2.08
C THR A 301 3.07 -13.10 -3.05
N SER A 302 3.82 -13.17 -4.15
CA SER A 302 3.65 -14.12 -5.27
C SER A 302 3.77 -15.60 -4.91
N SER A 303 3.92 -15.97 -3.64
CA SER A 303 3.99 -17.35 -3.17
C SER A 303 2.83 -17.78 -2.26
N THR A 304 1.98 -16.85 -1.83
CA THR A 304 0.83 -17.14 -0.97
C THR A 304 -0.42 -16.46 -1.52
N LEU A 305 -1.42 -17.26 -1.84
CA LEU A 305 -2.75 -16.86 -2.29
C LEU A 305 -3.54 -16.17 -1.15
N THR A 306 -2.91 -15.21 -0.46
CA THR A 306 -3.54 -14.48 0.64
C THR A 306 -4.16 -13.18 0.12
N PRO A 307 -5.39 -12.85 0.53
CA PRO A 307 -6.01 -11.57 0.21
C PRO A 307 -5.15 -10.38 0.62
N SER A 308 -5.31 -9.24 -0.06
CA SER A 308 -4.63 -8.00 0.31
C SER A 308 -4.93 -7.63 1.76
N HIS A 309 -3.88 -7.46 2.57
CA HIS A 309 -4.02 -6.99 3.95
C HIS A 309 -4.59 -5.57 4.03
N VAL A 310 -4.38 -4.75 2.99
CA VAL A 310 -4.92 -3.39 2.87
C VAL A 310 -6.44 -3.44 2.70
N LEU A 311 -6.93 -4.16 1.68
CA LEU A 311 -8.36 -4.30 1.42
C LEU A 311 -9.07 -4.98 2.60
N LYS A 312 -8.41 -5.96 3.22
CA LYS A 312 -8.88 -6.61 4.45
C LYS A 312 -9.03 -5.60 5.59
N ALA A 313 -8.04 -4.75 5.82
CA ALA A 313 -8.10 -3.73 6.87
C ALA A 313 -9.20 -2.67 6.60
N MET A 314 -9.50 -2.39 5.33
CA MET A 314 -10.56 -1.48 4.90
C MET A 314 -11.96 -2.10 4.99
N GLY A 315 -12.08 -3.42 5.10
CA GLY A 315 -13.37 -4.12 5.09
C GLY A 315 -14.11 -4.03 3.75
N VAL A 316 -13.37 -4.04 2.65
CA VAL A 316 -13.90 -3.97 1.27
C VAL A 316 -13.63 -5.29 0.53
N LEU A 317 -14.29 -5.48 -0.63
CA LEU A 317 -14.10 -6.67 -1.47
C LEU A 317 -12.61 -6.87 -1.80
N SER A 318 -12.06 -8.02 -1.46
CA SER A 318 -10.63 -8.32 -1.60
C SER A 318 -10.30 -9.10 -2.87
N GLU A 319 -11.25 -9.89 -3.37
CA GLU A 319 -11.08 -10.66 -4.61
C GLU A 319 -11.47 -9.85 -5.85
N GLY A 320 -10.96 -10.26 -7.02
CA GLY A 320 -11.23 -9.56 -8.28
C GLY A 320 -10.70 -8.13 -8.32
N ASN A 321 -9.74 -7.77 -7.46
CA ASN A 321 -9.20 -6.42 -7.44
C ASN A 321 -8.18 -6.19 -8.54
N VAL A 322 -8.21 -4.97 -9.08
CA VAL A 322 -7.27 -4.46 -10.07
C VAL A 322 -6.78 -3.08 -9.61
N ARG A 323 -5.46 -2.94 -9.51
CA ARG A 323 -4.83 -1.65 -9.32
C ARG A 323 -4.23 -1.16 -10.63
N VAL A 324 -4.76 -0.07 -11.15
CA VAL A 324 -4.19 0.69 -12.27
C VAL A 324 -3.22 1.72 -11.70
N SER A 325 -2.00 1.75 -12.22
CA SER A 325 -0.98 2.72 -11.85
C SER A 325 -0.49 3.42 -13.11
N LEU A 326 -0.92 4.66 -13.31
CA LEU A 326 -0.52 5.46 -14.46
C LEU A 326 0.88 6.03 -14.24
N PRO A 327 1.85 5.77 -15.15
CA PRO A 327 3.16 6.37 -15.07
C PRO A 327 3.11 7.87 -15.46
N LEU A 328 4.18 8.59 -15.14
CA LEU A 328 4.39 9.93 -15.65
C LEU A 328 4.36 9.93 -17.18
N GLY A 329 3.60 10.85 -17.77
CA GLY A 329 3.43 10.94 -19.22
C GLY A 329 2.52 9.87 -19.83
N ALA A 330 1.74 9.10 -19.04
CA ALA A 330 0.81 8.11 -19.54
C ALA A 330 -0.11 8.70 -20.64
N PRO A 331 -0.20 8.10 -21.86
CA PRO A 331 -1.08 8.58 -22.90
C PRO A 331 -2.55 8.44 -22.53
N GLU A 332 -3.37 9.41 -22.93
CA GLU A 332 -4.84 9.35 -22.75
C GLU A 332 -5.44 8.19 -23.52
N GLU A 333 -4.92 7.91 -24.70
CA GLU A 333 -5.36 6.81 -25.57
C GLU A 333 -5.23 5.44 -24.90
N ASP A 334 -4.24 5.25 -24.02
CA ASP A 334 -4.08 4.00 -23.26
C ASP A 334 -5.18 3.84 -22.21
N VAL A 335 -5.66 4.94 -21.62
CA VAL A 335 -6.78 4.92 -20.68
C VAL A 335 -8.09 4.57 -21.40
N GLU A 336 -8.35 5.18 -22.56
CA GLU A 336 -9.55 4.87 -23.36
C GLU A 336 -9.53 3.40 -23.81
N ARG A 337 -8.41 2.93 -24.34
CA ARG A 337 -8.25 1.52 -24.75
C ARG A 337 -8.43 0.55 -23.56
N PHE A 338 -7.95 0.93 -22.36
CA PHE A 338 -8.17 0.14 -21.15
C PHE A 338 -9.64 0.01 -20.81
N LEU A 339 -10.37 1.13 -20.85
CA LEU A 339 -11.82 1.17 -20.58
C LEU A 339 -12.63 0.37 -21.61
N ASP A 340 -12.20 0.36 -22.87
CA ASP A 340 -12.84 -0.43 -23.93
C ASP A 340 -12.65 -1.94 -23.74
N VAL A 341 -11.48 -2.36 -23.24
CA VAL A 341 -11.11 -3.78 -23.07
C VAL A 341 -11.69 -4.37 -21.78
N LEU A 342 -11.75 -3.58 -20.70
CA LEU A 342 -12.08 -4.05 -19.37
C LEU A 342 -13.40 -4.84 -19.28
N PRO A 343 -14.53 -4.40 -19.86
CA PRO A 343 -15.80 -5.12 -19.76
C PRO A 343 -15.73 -6.53 -20.34
N GLY A 344 -15.06 -6.66 -21.49
CA GLY A 344 -14.87 -7.95 -22.16
C GLY A 344 -13.99 -8.91 -21.34
N ALA A 345 -12.91 -8.41 -20.74
CA ALA A 345 -12.02 -9.18 -19.87
C ALA A 345 -12.76 -9.69 -18.63
N VAL A 346 -13.52 -8.81 -17.96
CA VAL A 346 -14.33 -9.19 -16.79
C VAL A 346 -15.41 -10.21 -17.15
N ALA A 347 -16.12 -10.01 -18.26
CA ALA A 347 -17.15 -10.93 -18.71
C ALA A 347 -16.60 -12.33 -19.01
N ALA A 348 -15.44 -12.42 -19.67
CA ALA A 348 -14.77 -13.68 -19.97
C ALA A 348 -14.37 -14.45 -18.70
N VAL A 349 -13.90 -13.75 -17.65
CA VAL A 349 -13.56 -14.38 -16.36
C VAL A 349 -14.82 -14.88 -15.65
N ARG A 350 -15.87 -14.07 -15.58
CA ARG A 350 -17.16 -14.45 -14.99
C ARG A 350 -17.80 -15.66 -15.68
N GLU A 351 -17.73 -15.73 -17.00
CA GLU A 351 -18.22 -16.88 -17.78
C GLU A 351 -17.46 -18.15 -17.41
N LYS A 352 -16.13 -18.11 -17.32
CA LYS A 352 -15.31 -19.27 -16.91
C LYS A 352 -15.64 -19.79 -15.51
N LEU A 353 -16.02 -18.90 -14.60
CA LEU A 353 -16.42 -19.24 -13.22
C LEU A 353 -17.89 -19.66 -13.10
N GLY A 354 -18.67 -19.55 -14.16
CA GLY A 354 -20.11 -19.84 -14.15
C GLY A 354 -20.89 -18.90 -13.21
N ALA A 355 -20.51 -17.62 -13.16
CA ALA A 355 -21.19 -16.62 -12.34
C ALA A 355 -22.68 -16.49 -12.71
N PRO A 356 -23.59 -16.28 -11.74
CA PRO A 356 -25.03 -16.28 -11.99
C PRO A 356 -25.47 -15.07 -12.81
N ALA A 357 -26.42 -15.30 -13.75
CA ALA A 357 -27.21 -14.23 -14.34
C ALA A 357 -28.31 -13.77 -13.35
N PRO A 358 -28.83 -12.52 -13.41
CA PRO A 358 -29.86 -12.05 -12.50
C PRO A 358 -31.15 -12.90 -12.59
N ARG A 359 -31.66 -13.42 -11.45
CA ARG A 359 -32.90 -14.21 -11.39
C ARG A 359 -33.84 -13.71 -10.29
N THR A 360 -35.14 -13.94 -10.48
CA THR A 360 -36.25 -13.64 -9.57
C THR A 360 -36.70 -14.87 -8.77
N ALA A 361 -37.18 -14.65 -7.56
CA ALA A 361 -37.39 -15.46 -6.36
C ALA A 361 -38.27 -16.72 -6.38
N VAL A 362 -38.17 -17.65 -5.37
CA VAL A 362 -39.17 -18.18 -4.42
C VAL A 362 -38.63 -19.28 -3.47
N GLU A 363 -38.92 -19.23 -2.20
CA GLU A 363 -39.16 -19.91 -0.90
C GLU A 363 -38.66 -21.36 -0.62
N GLU A 364 -38.36 -21.87 0.54
CA GLU A 364 -38.13 -21.59 1.99
C GLU A 364 -37.35 -22.77 2.67
N ASP A 365 -36.46 -22.52 3.53
CA ASP A 365 -35.74 -23.16 4.63
C ASP A 365 -34.24 -22.84 4.54
N ALA A 366 -33.56 -22.63 5.71
CA ALA A 366 -32.16 -22.22 5.74
C ALA A 366 -31.30 -23.08 4.78
N LEU A 367 -31.05 -22.56 3.60
CA LEU A 367 -30.35 -23.29 2.55
C LEU A 367 -28.85 -23.33 2.88
N VAL A 368 -28.29 -24.52 2.99
CA VAL A 368 -26.86 -24.70 3.26
C VAL A 368 -26.09 -24.75 1.93
N VAL A 369 -25.14 -23.86 1.79
CA VAL A 369 -24.18 -23.82 0.68
C VAL A 369 -22.85 -24.38 1.17
N ASP A 370 -22.46 -25.55 0.69
CA ASP A 370 -21.16 -26.14 0.98
C ASP A 370 -20.11 -25.64 -0.03
N ALA A 371 -19.26 -24.75 0.46
CA ALA A 371 -18.12 -24.22 -0.29
C ALA A 371 -16.77 -24.56 0.38
N LEU A 372 -16.74 -25.61 1.25
CA LEU A 372 -15.51 -26.10 1.86
C LEU A 372 -14.51 -26.58 0.79
N GLY A 373 -13.25 -26.21 0.95
CA GLY A 373 -12.18 -26.51 -0.01
C GLY A 373 -12.21 -25.67 -1.29
N LYS A 374 -13.17 -24.73 -1.42
CA LYS A 374 -13.27 -23.80 -2.53
C LYS A 374 -12.76 -22.43 -2.09
N ARG A 375 -12.01 -21.77 -2.97
CA ARG A 375 -11.50 -20.41 -2.72
C ARG A 375 -12.43 -19.34 -3.28
N CYS A 376 -12.40 -18.14 -2.68
CA CYS A 376 -13.07 -16.99 -3.26
C CYS A 376 -12.55 -16.72 -4.70
N PRO A 377 -13.44 -16.35 -5.62
CA PRO A 377 -14.82 -15.92 -5.37
C PRO A 377 -15.88 -17.04 -5.32
N ILE A 378 -15.51 -18.34 -5.36
CA ILE A 378 -16.48 -19.44 -5.49
C ILE A 378 -17.52 -19.46 -4.35
N PRO A 379 -17.18 -19.29 -3.04
CA PRO A 379 -18.19 -19.22 -1.99
C PRO A 379 -19.25 -18.13 -2.23
N VAL A 380 -18.82 -16.97 -2.71
CA VAL A 380 -19.71 -15.84 -3.02
C VAL A 380 -20.57 -16.12 -4.26
N ILE A 381 -19.99 -16.77 -5.28
CA ILE A 381 -20.75 -17.21 -6.47
C ILE A 381 -21.82 -18.22 -6.10
N GLU A 382 -21.50 -19.22 -5.28
CA GLU A 382 -22.47 -20.22 -4.85
C GLU A 382 -23.59 -19.61 -4.00
N LEU A 383 -23.26 -18.69 -3.08
CA LEU A 383 -24.26 -17.90 -2.36
C LEU A 383 -25.18 -17.13 -3.33
N ALA A 384 -24.60 -16.44 -4.30
CA ALA A 384 -25.35 -15.63 -5.26
C ALA A 384 -26.28 -16.46 -6.15
N LYS A 385 -25.94 -17.71 -6.45
CA LYS A 385 -26.79 -18.63 -7.23
C LYS A 385 -28.07 -19.01 -6.48
N VAL A 386 -27.98 -19.13 -5.14
CA VAL A 386 -29.05 -19.71 -4.32
C VAL A 386 -29.83 -18.69 -3.50
N ILE A 387 -29.29 -17.48 -3.27
CA ILE A 387 -29.96 -16.47 -2.44
C ILE A 387 -31.34 -16.09 -3.01
N GLY A 388 -31.50 -16.14 -4.34
CA GLY A 388 -32.77 -15.91 -5.02
C GLY A 388 -33.80 -17.04 -4.84
N ASP A 389 -33.37 -18.22 -4.41
CA ASP A 389 -34.22 -19.39 -4.25
C ASP A 389 -34.81 -19.49 -2.81
N VAL A 390 -34.34 -18.63 -1.86
CA VAL A 390 -34.96 -18.52 -0.52
C VAL A 390 -35.90 -17.31 -0.48
N PRO A 391 -36.98 -17.36 0.36
CA PRO A 391 -37.93 -16.26 0.46
C PRO A 391 -37.28 -15.00 1.05
N VAL A 392 -37.89 -13.84 0.84
CA VAL A 392 -37.52 -12.62 1.53
C VAL A 392 -37.65 -12.84 3.04
N GLY A 393 -36.58 -12.60 3.80
CA GLY A 393 -36.44 -12.96 5.21
C GLY A 393 -35.84 -14.34 5.46
N GLY A 394 -35.73 -15.20 4.43
CA GLY A 394 -35.12 -16.52 4.52
C GLY A 394 -33.59 -16.46 4.69
N LEU A 395 -33.02 -17.57 5.18
CA LEU A 395 -31.60 -17.64 5.55
C LEU A 395 -30.83 -18.56 4.61
N VAL A 396 -29.61 -18.12 4.24
CA VAL A 396 -28.59 -18.95 3.60
C VAL A 396 -27.41 -19.08 4.55
N ARG A 397 -26.91 -20.29 4.71
CA ARG A 397 -25.75 -20.63 5.50
C ARG A 397 -24.62 -21.11 4.60
N VAL A 398 -23.59 -20.30 4.41
CA VAL A 398 -22.45 -20.62 3.56
C VAL A 398 -21.32 -21.20 4.40
N LEU A 399 -20.91 -22.44 4.13
CA LEU A 399 -19.76 -23.07 4.76
C LEU A 399 -18.51 -22.80 3.92
N SER A 400 -17.48 -22.19 4.49
CA SER A 400 -16.20 -21.98 3.82
C SER A 400 -15.03 -22.07 4.80
N ASP A 401 -13.92 -22.59 4.32
CA ASP A 401 -12.61 -22.62 5.00
C ASP A 401 -11.60 -21.63 4.39
N ASP A 402 -12.07 -20.77 3.49
CA ASP A 402 -11.26 -19.71 2.88
C ASP A 402 -11.35 -18.41 3.69
N GLU A 403 -10.18 -17.84 4.05
CA GLU A 403 -10.11 -16.56 4.80
C GLU A 403 -10.72 -15.37 4.05
N ALA A 404 -10.68 -15.39 2.71
CA ALA A 404 -11.26 -14.32 1.90
C ALA A 404 -12.80 -14.27 2.02
N ALA A 405 -13.45 -15.41 2.22
CA ALA A 405 -14.91 -15.49 2.40
C ALA A 405 -15.42 -14.62 3.56
N ARG A 406 -14.59 -14.48 4.63
CA ARG A 406 -14.91 -13.64 5.79
C ARG A 406 -15.10 -12.16 5.46
N LEU A 407 -14.47 -11.70 4.38
CA LEU A 407 -14.57 -10.32 3.90
C LEU A 407 -15.53 -10.20 2.74
N ASP A 408 -15.44 -11.13 1.80
CA ASP A 408 -16.14 -11.03 0.53
C ASP A 408 -17.64 -11.32 0.67
N ILE A 409 -18.06 -12.19 1.60
CA ILE A 409 -19.49 -12.44 1.86
C ILE A 409 -20.18 -11.21 2.46
N PRO A 410 -19.67 -10.55 3.52
CA PRO A 410 -20.23 -9.28 4.00
C PRO A 410 -20.24 -8.18 2.95
N ALA A 411 -19.14 -8.00 2.20
CA ALA A 411 -19.05 -7.01 1.13
C ALA A 411 -20.09 -7.30 0.02
N TRP A 412 -20.25 -8.56 -0.37
CA TRP A 412 -21.30 -8.97 -1.30
C TRP A 412 -22.70 -8.63 -0.78
N CYS A 413 -22.97 -8.92 0.50
CA CYS A 413 -24.27 -8.60 1.11
C CYS A 413 -24.58 -7.12 1.01
N GLU A 414 -23.62 -6.25 1.31
CA GLU A 414 -23.75 -4.81 1.21
C GLU A 414 -24.03 -4.37 -0.24
N MET A 415 -23.25 -4.86 -1.21
CA MET A 415 -23.41 -4.54 -2.64
C MET A 415 -24.76 -5.01 -3.21
N ARG A 416 -25.28 -6.11 -2.70
CA ARG A 416 -26.54 -6.73 -3.18
C ARG A 416 -27.76 -6.40 -2.33
N GLY A 417 -27.62 -5.56 -1.31
CA GLY A 417 -28.71 -5.19 -0.43
C GLY A 417 -29.25 -6.37 0.39
N GLN A 418 -28.39 -7.35 0.73
CA GLN A 418 -28.70 -8.46 1.60
C GLN A 418 -28.21 -8.21 3.02
N GLU A 419 -28.78 -8.88 4.02
CA GLU A 419 -28.37 -8.69 5.41
C GLU A 419 -27.36 -9.79 5.82
N TYR A 420 -26.16 -9.36 6.17
CA TYR A 420 -25.18 -10.25 6.80
C TYR A 420 -25.43 -10.33 8.29
N LEU A 421 -25.69 -11.54 8.81
CA LEU A 421 -26.05 -11.77 10.22
C LEU A 421 -24.85 -12.14 11.10
N GLY A 422 -23.72 -12.50 10.49
CA GLY A 422 -22.53 -12.90 11.22
C GLY A 422 -21.96 -14.24 10.81
N GLU A 423 -20.98 -14.69 11.57
CA GLU A 423 -20.33 -15.99 11.37
C GLU A 423 -20.47 -16.89 12.61
N GLU A 424 -20.50 -18.20 12.38
CA GLU A 424 -20.54 -19.23 13.42
C GLU A 424 -19.46 -20.30 13.17
N PRO A 425 -18.86 -20.88 14.22
CA PRO A 425 -18.00 -22.06 14.05
C PRO A 425 -18.78 -23.20 13.43
N ALA A 426 -18.19 -23.88 12.44
CA ALA A 426 -18.71 -25.11 11.86
C ALA A 426 -17.74 -26.28 12.15
N ASP A 427 -18.19 -27.51 11.96
CA ASP A 427 -17.34 -28.73 12.15
C ASP A 427 -16.05 -28.65 11.30
N ARG A 428 -16.14 -28.04 10.14
CA ARG A 428 -15.01 -27.63 9.28
C ARG A 428 -15.26 -26.21 8.78
N GLY A 429 -14.21 -25.34 8.90
CA GLY A 429 -14.29 -23.95 8.44
C GLY A 429 -15.24 -23.10 9.28
N THR A 430 -15.82 -22.11 8.62
CA THR A 430 -16.74 -21.11 9.21
C THR A 430 -18.06 -21.11 8.43
N ALA A 431 -19.18 -20.98 9.13
CA ALA A 431 -20.50 -20.78 8.54
C ALA A 431 -20.82 -19.28 8.55
N TYR A 432 -21.10 -18.71 7.39
CA TYR A 432 -21.52 -17.32 7.20
C TYR A 432 -23.05 -17.29 7.00
N LEU A 433 -23.73 -16.49 7.81
CA LEU A 433 -25.20 -16.38 7.80
C LEU A 433 -25.63 -15.15 7.03
N VAL A 434 -26.44 -15.36 6.01
CA VAL A 434 -26.97 -14.30 5.13
C VAL A 434 -28.49 -14.40 5.10
N ARG A 435 -29.17 -13.26 5.35
CA ARG A 435 -30.61 -13.15 5.20
C ARG A 435 -30.95 -12.43 3.90
N ARG A 436 -31.84 -13.02 3.12
CA ARG A 436 -32.40 -12.35 1.95
C ARG A 436 -33.30 -11.18 2.38
N VAL A 437 -33.04 -9.96 1.84
CA VAL A 437 -33.81 -8.75 2.13
C VAL A 437 -34.68 -8.33 0.95
N SER A 438 -34.28 -8.67 -0.28
CA SER A 438 -35.02 -8.28 -1.52
C SER A 438 -34.99 -9.37 -2.59
#